data_ddef2d725237af73bec8f617d87735a8
#
_entry.id   ddef2d725237af73bec8f617d87735a8
#
_cell.length_a   1.000
_cell.length_b   1.000
_cell.length_c   1.000
_cell.angle_alpha   90.00
_cell.angle_beta   90.00
_cell.angle_gamma   90.00
#
_symmetry.space_group_name_H-M   'P 1'
#
loop_
_entity.id
_entity.type
_entity.pdbx_description
1 polymer ?
#
loop_
_entity_poly.entity_id
_entity_poly.type
_entity_poly.pdbx_seq_one_letter_code
_entity_poly.pdbx_strand_id
1 'polypeptide(L)'
;MKPDYTIARRHLMKTDPKLSLIIKRIGRCELYAVAPRDAFEALCMSIASQQLSVKAAATIFGRFCDLFANHKPTPVLVMTLTDDQIRAVGFSRPKASFIKDLASHVLEGRLDLKGLKRQPDDEVMRQLVAVKGIGRWTAEIFLMFRLGRMDIFPADDLGLMNAVHRAYGLRKRPDAKRLREMGEAWSPYRSVAAWYLWQSLSR
;
A
#
# COMPACT_ATOMS: atom_id res chain seq x y z
N MET A 1 -15.46 12.09 4.85
CA MET A 1 -15.80 12.52 3.47
C MET A 1 -14.87 11.78 2.51
N LYS A 2 -15.37 11.14 1.44
CA LYS A 2 -14.51 10.50 0.44
C LYS A 2 -13.73 11.58 -0.31
N PRO A 3 -12.41 11.39 -0.58
CA PRO A 3 -11.65 12.37 -1.34
C PRO A 3 -12.26 12.60 -2.72
N ASP A 4 -12.25 13.86 -3.16
CA ASP A 4 -12.65 14.22 -4.53
C ASP A 4 -11.40 14.23 -5.43
N TYR A 5 -11.37 13.31 -6.39
CA TYR A 5 -10.27 13.19 -7.36
C TYR A 5 -10.55 13.95 -8.68
N THR A 6 -11.56 14.82 -8.72
CA THR A 6 -11.95 15.53 -9.95
C THR A 6 -10.82 16.38 -10.52
N ILE A 7 -10.10 17.10 -9.66
CA ILE A 7 -8.95 17.94 -10.06
C ILE A 7 -7.82 17.05 -10.59
N ALA A 8 -7.47 15.98 -9.86
CA ALA A 8 -6.44 15.03 -10.28
C ALA A 8 -6.77 14.39 -11.64
N ARG A 9 -8.01 13.94 -11.83
CA ARG A 9 -8.48 13.36 -13.09
C ARG A 9 -8.36 14.35 -14.24
N ARG A 10 -8.81 15.58 -14.04
CA ARG A 10 -8.74 16.63 -15.07
C ARG A 10 -7.29 16.95 -15.47
N HIS A 11 -6.40 17.03 -14.49
CA HIS A 11 -4.97 17.22 -14.72
C HIS A 11 -4.38 16.07 -15.54
N LEU A 12 -4.56 14.83 -15.11
CA LEU A 12 -4.03 13.64 -15.78
C LEU A 12 -4.58 13.48 -17.21
N MET A 13 -5.87 13.78 -17.42
CA MET A 13 -6.48 13.72 -18.76
C MET A 13 -5.92 14.78 -19.71
N LYS A 14 -5.51 15.95 -19.19
CA LYS A 14 -4.90 17.02 -19.99
C LYS A 14 -3.44 16.70 -20.31
N THR A 15 -2.73 16.11 -19.37
CA THR A 15 -1.28 15.87 -19.46
C THR A 15 -0.94 14.64 -20.30
N ASP A 16 -1.79 13.61 -20.27
CA ASP A 16 -1.50 12.31 -20.89
C ASP A 16 -2.70 11.78 -21.69
N PRO A 17 -2.65 11.83 -23.03
CA PRO A 17 -3.75 11.36 -23.88
C PRO A 17 -4.07 9.87 -23.72
N LYS A 18 -3.07 8.99 -23.49
CA LYS A 18 -3.30 7.56 -23.29
C LYS A 18 -3.96 7.29 -21.95
N LEU A 19 -3.47 7.93 -20.89
CA LEU A 19 -4.09 7.85 -19.58
C LEU A 19 -5.51 8.46 -19.59
N SER A 20 -5.76 9.50 -20.39
CA SER A 20 -7.09 10.08 -20.59
C SER A 20 -8.11 9.05 -21.08
N LEU A 21 -7.75 8.18 -22.03
CA LEU A 21 -8.63 7.11 -22.51
C LEU A 21 -8.97 6.12 -21.41
N ILE A 22 -7.97 5.74 -20.58
CA ILE A 22 -8.14 4.85 -19.45
C ILE A 22 -9.10 5.49 -18.41
N ILE A 23 -8.86 6.76 -18.05
CA ILE A 23 -9.69 7.50 -17.10
C ILE A 23 -11.13 7.60 -17.56
N LYS A 24 -11.37 7.88 -18.84
CA LYS A 24 -12.72 7.95 -19.43
C LYS A 24 -13.43 6.60 -19.36
N ARG A 25 -12.73 5.50 -19.65
CA ARG A 25 -13.27 4.13 -19.61
C ARG A 25 -13.62 3.68 -18.20
N ILE A 26 -12.75 3.95 -17.22
CA ILE A 26 -12.90 3.48 -15.83
C ILE A 26 -13.87 4.38 -15.05
N GLY A 27 -13.87 5.69 -15.32
CA GLY A 27 -14.75 6.65 -14.67
C GLY A 27 -14.20 7.14 -13.32
N ARG A 28 -14.98 7.01 -12.25
CA ARG A 28 -14.64 7.56 -10.93
C ARG A 28 -13.43 6.86 -10.32
N CYS A 29 -12.51 7.64 -9.74
CA CYS A 29 -11.40 7.12 -8.97
C CYS A 29 -11.85 6.67 -7.57
N GLU A 30 -11.45 5.46 -7.19
CA GLU A 30 -11.77 4.85 -5.87
C GLU A 30 -10.50 4.51 -5.08
N LEU A 31 -9.40 5.23 -5.32
CA LEU A 31 -8.11 5.00 -4.66
C LEU A 31 -8.23 4.88 -3.12
N TYR A 32 -9.13 5.64 -2.50
CA TYR A 32 -9.33 5.68 -1.05
C TYR A 32 -10.63 4.98 -0.60
N ALA A 33 -11.12 4.02 -1.37
CA ALA A 33 -12.38 3.32 -1.07
C ALA A 33 -12.23 2.18 -0.04
N VAL A 34 -11.02 1.88 0.40
CA VAL A 34 -10.76 0.82 1.37
C VAL A 34 -11.29 1.23 2.75
N ALA A 35 -12.05 0.33 3.40
CA ALA A 35 -12.59 0.55 4.74
C ALA A 35 -11.49 0.99 5.73
N PRO A 36 -11.78 1.96 6.62
CA PRO A 36 -10.81 2.49 7.54
C PRO A 36 -10.45 1.41 8.60
N ARG A 37 -9.34 0.71 8.38
CA ARG A 37 -8.69 -0.07 9.42
C ARG A 37 -7.81 0.86 10.24
N ASP A 38 -7.52 0.48 11.47
CA ASP A 38 -6.44 1.09 12.23
C ASP A 38 -5.11 0.96 11.48
N ALA A 39 -4.20 1.93 11.65
CA ALA A 39 -2.94 1.95 10.92
C ALA A 39 -2.05 0.74 11.27
N PHE A 40 -2.03 0.34 12.54
CA PHE A 40 -1.30 -0.85 12.99
C PHE A 40 -1.88 -2.12 12.37
N GLU A 41 -3.21 -2.28 12.43
CA GLU A 41 -3.92 -3.41 11.81
C GLU A 41 -3.64 -3.50 10.30
N ALA A 42 -3.62 -2.35 9.61
CA ALA A 42 -3.33 -2.32 8.18
C ALA A 42 -1.89 -2.77 7.85
N LEU A 43 -0.92 -2.40 8.66
CA LEU A 43 0.47 -2.85 8.50
C LEU A 43 0.61 -4.34 8.83
N CYS A 44 -0.06 -4.83 9.87
CA CYS A 44 -0.12 -6.27 10.16
C CYS A 44 -0.71 -7.06 8.98
N MET A 45 -1.80 -6.58 8.39
CA MET A 45 -2.39 -7.20 7.20
C MET A 45 -1.44 -7.15 6.00
N SER A 46 -0.71 -6.05 5.82
CA SER A 46 0.30 -5.95 4.75
C SER A 46 1.41 -7.00 4.90
N ILE A 47 1.92 -7.21 6.13
CA ILE A 47 2.90 -8.26 6.42
C ILE A 47 2.29 -9.66 6.19
N ALA A 48 1.06 -9.89 6.65
CA ALA A 48 0.37 -11.16 6.48
C ALA A 48 0.22 -11.55 5.00
N SER A 49 -0.09 -10.57 4.14
CA SER A 49 -0.42 -10.80 2.73
C SER A 49 0.80 -11.06 1.82
N GLN A 50 2.02 -10.78 2.27
CA GLN A 50 3.22 -10.98 1.46
C GLN A 50 3.32 -12.40 0.93
N GLN A 51 3.54 -12.56 -0.39
CA GLN A 51 3.72 -13.85 -1.08
C GLN A 51 2.53 -14.82 -0.92
N LEU A 52 1.33 -14.32 -0.68
CA LEU A 52 0.11 -15.10 -0.54
C LEU A 52 -0.98 -14.63 -1.51
N SER A 53 -1.89 -15.52 -1.85
CA SER A 53 -3.14 -15.12 -2.51
C SER A 53 -4.01 -14.29 -1.55
N VAL A 54 -4.87 -13.45 -2.12
CA VAL A 54 -5.81 -12.60 -1.34
C VAL A 54 -6.63 -13.44 -0.37
N LYS A 55 -7.13 -14.61 -0.82
CA LYS A 55 -7.94 -15.52 0.01
C LYS A 55 -7.13 -16.11 1.19
N ALA A 56 -5.91 -16.59 0.92
CA ALA A 56 -5.05 -17.14 1.96
C ALA A 56 -4.65 -16.07 3.00
N ALA A 57 -4.29 -14.88 2.52
CA ALA A 57 -3.94 -13.74 3.39
C ALA A 57 -5.12 -13.35 4.30
N ALA A 58 -6.34 -13.26 3.74
CA ALA A 58 -7.54 -12.92 4.50
C ALA A 58 -7.84 -13.97 5.58
N THR A 59 -7.69 -15.27 5.26
CA THR A 59 -7.91 -16.37 6.22
C THR A 59 -6.91 -16.32 7.37
N ILE A 60 -5.61 -16.18 7.07
CA ILE A 60 -4.55 -16.13 8.09
C ILE A 60 -4.71 -14.90 8.97
N PHE A 61 -4.98 -13.75 8.35
CA PHE A 61 -5.18 -12.52 9.10
C PHE A 61 -6.44 -12.54 9.96
N GLY A 62 -7.53 -13.15 9.50
CA GLY A 62 -8.73 -13.37 10.29
C GLY A 62 -8.43 -14.17 11.56
N ARG A 63 -7.77 -15.33 11.42
CA ARG A 63 -7.34 -16.15 12.56
C ARG A 63 -6.39 -15.40 13.51
N PHE A 64 -5.53 -14.53 12.98
CA PHE A 64 -4.69 -13.68 13.81
C PHE A 64 -5.50 -12.68 14.61
N CYS A 65 -6.51 -12.06 14.02
CA CYS A 65 -7.44 -11.17 14.74
C CYS A 65 -8.21 -11.92 15.83
N ASP A 66 -8.57 -13.18 15.60
CA ASP A 66 -9.31 -14.05 16.57
C ASP A 66 -8.51 -14.35 17.84
N LEU A 67 -7.19 -14.13 17.86
CA LEU A 67 -6.37 -14.20 19.07
C LEU A 67 -6.66 -13.06 20.07
N PHE A 68 -7.39 -12.04 19.68
CA PHE A 68 -7.66 -10.85 20.50
C PHE A 68 -9.15 -10.73 20.81
N ALA A 69 -9.50 -10.41 22.06
CA ALA A 69 -10.87 -10.37 22.55
C ALA A 69 -11.83 -9.51 21.70
N ASN A 70 -11.33 -8.41 21.11
CA ASN A 70 -12.11 -7.49 20.26
C ASN A 70 -11.81 -7.68 18.78
N HIS A 71 -11.21 -8.78 18.36
CA HIS A 71 -10.72 -9.03 17.00
C HIS A 71 -9.82 -7.91 16.45
N LYS A 72 -9.16 -7.15 17.33
CA LYS A 72 -8.28 -6.02 16.98
C LYS A 72 -6.89 -6.21 17.54
N PRO A 73 -5.88 -6.44 16.69
CA PRO A 73 -4.50 -6.45 17.13
C PRO A 73 -4.09 -5.02 17.55
N THR A 74 -3.45 -4.91 18.71
CA THR A 74 -2.77 -3.70 19.17
C THR A 74 -1.31 -4.01 19.45
N PRO A 75 -0.39 -3.02 19.39
CA PRO A 75 1.01 -3.27 19.69
C PRO A 75 1.23 -3.96 21.02
N VAL A 76 0.54 -3.52 22.07
CA VAL A 76 0.64 -4.10 23.42
C VAL A 76 0.21 -5.57 23.41
N LEU A 77 -0.96 -5.88 22.86
CA LEU A 77 -1.49 -7.25 22.83
C LEU A 77 -0.65 -8.18 21.96
N VAL A 78 -0.10 -7.69 20.86
CA VAL A 78 0.82 -8.49 20.01
C VAL A 78 2.08 -8.91 20.78
N MET A 79 2.62 -8.04 21.62
CA MET A 79 3.80 -8.35 22.42
C MET A 79 3.56 -9.40 23.51
N THR A 80 2.31 -9.62 23.93
CA THR A 80 1.98 -10.70 24.90
C THR A 80 1.93 -12.09 24.27
N LEU A 81 1.80 -12.20 22.94
CA LEU A 81 1.76 -13.47 22.23
C LEU A 81 3.16 -14.09 22.14
N THR A 82 3.25 -15.41 22.20
CA THR A 82 4.47 -16.11 21.82
C THR A 82 4.60 -16.21 20.30
N ASP A 83 5.81 -16.44 19.79
CA ASP A 83 6.02 -16.67 18.36
C ASP A 83 5.24 -17.89 17.86
N ASP A 84 5.12 -18.93 18.69
CA ASP A 84 4.38 -20.15 18.34
C ASP A 84 2.87 -19.88 18.24
N GLN A 85 2.30 -19.03 19.08
CA GLN A 85 0.89 -18.62 18.96
C GLN A 85 0.64 -17.88 17.64
N ILE A 86 1.53 -16.95 17.23
CA ILE A 86 1.42 -16.24 15.95
C ILE A 86 1.60 -17.21 14.79
N ARG A 87 2.51 -18.19 14.90
CA ARG A 87 2.71 -19.20 13.85
C ARG A 87 1.57 -20.18 13.72
N ALA A 88 0.92 -20.56 14.82
CA ALA A 88 -0.20 -21.49 14.85
C ALA A 88 -1.40 -21.01 14.00
N VAL A 89 -1.58 -19.67 13.83
CA VAL A 89 -2.64 -19.11 12.98
C VAL A 89 -2.26 -19.03 11.50
N GLY A 90 -1.02 -19.44 11.14
CA GLY A 90 -0.57 -19.56 9.75
C GLY A 90 0.52 -18.57 9.31
N PHE A 91 1.09 -17.79 10.23
CA PHE A 91 2.25 -16.97 9.90
C PHE A 91 3.53 -17.80 9.76
N SER A 92 4.37 -17.47 8.79
CA SER A 92 5.73 -18.00 8.74
C SER A 92 6.59 -17.43 9.88
N ARG A 93 7.68 -18.11 10.24
CA ARG A 93 8.61 -17.62 11.28
C ARG A 93 9.09 -16.18 11.02
N PRO A 94 9.52 -15.80 9.79
CA PRO A 94 9.89 -14.41 9.51
C PRO A 94 8.73 -13.42 9.73
N LYS A 95 7.51 -13.75 9.28
CA LYS A 95 6.35 -12.86 9.45
C LYS A 95 5.97 -12.67 10.91
N ALA A 96 6.06 -13.72 11.76
CA ALA A 96 5.84 -13.59 13.19
C ALA A 96 6.84 -12.59 13.80
N SER A 97 8.12 -12.70 13.45
CA SER A 97 9.14 -11.75 13.87
C SER A 97 8.85 -10.31 13.36
N PHE A 98 8.39 -10.14 12.12
CA PHE A 98 8.05 -8.83 11.56
C PHE A 98 6.87 -8.16 12.27
N ILE A 99 5.84 -8.93 12.63
CA ILE A 99 4.69 -8.43 13.40
C ILE A 99 5.13 -7.92 14.77
N LYS A 100 6.03 -8.65 15.46
CA LYS A 100 6.58 -8.23 16.75
C LYS A 100 7.50 -7.01 16.62
N ASP A 101 8.33 -6.97 15.60
CA ASP A 101 9.20 -5.81 15.32
C ASP A 101 8.36 -4.54 15.03
N LEU A 102 7.26 -4.67 14.27
CA LEU A 102 6.31 -3.58 14.07
C LEU A 102 5.71 -3.10 15.40
N ALA A 103 5.29 -4.03 16.27
CA ALA A 103 4.73 -3.68 17.58
C ALA A 103 5.75 -2.95 18.45
N SER A 104 7.00 -3.44 18.50
CA SER A 104 8.12 -2.82 19.21
C SER A 104 8.38 -1.39 18.72
N HIS A 105 8.46 -1.17 17.39
CA HIS A 105 8.68 0.17 16.83
C HIS A 105 7.60 1.16 17.25
N VAL A 106 6.34 0.73 17.32
CA VAL A 106 5.24 1.60 17.77
C VAL A 106 5.34 1.89 19.27
N LEU A 107 5.60 0.87 20.11
CA LEU A 107 5.66 1.03 21.57
C LEU A 107 6.84 1.89 22.01
N GLU A 108 7.97 1.78 21.31
CA GLU A 108 9.18 2.57 21.56
C GLU A 108 9.13 3.98 20.96
N GLY A 109 8.05 4.33 20.28
CA GLY A 109 7.90 5.65 19.63
C GLY A 109 8.74 5.84 18.37
N ARG A 110 9.39 4.80 17.85
CA ARG A 110 10.16 4.84 16.59
C ARG A 110 9.26 4.92 15.35
N LEU A 111 8.00 4.50 15.49
CA LEU A 111 6.94 4.64 14.48
C LEU A 111 5.72 5.30 15.11
N ASP A 112 5.51 6.58 14.83
CA ASP A 112 4.36 7.35 15.34
C ASP A 112 3.14 7.21 14.42
N LEU A 113 2.38 6.13 14.59
CA LEU A 113 1.18 5.85 13.77
C LEU A 113 0.12 6.95 13.83
N LYS A 114 0.03 7.71 14.92
CA LYS A 114 -0.96 8.79 15.09
C LYS A 114 -0.54 10.06 14.36
N GLY A 115 0.76 10.31 14.29
CA GLY A 115 1.35 11.49 13.65
C GLY A 115 1.58 11.35 12.15
N LEU A 116 1.57 10.13 11.57
CA LEU A 116 1.93 9.87 10.16
C LEU A 116 1.23 10.80 9.16
N LYS A 117 -0.03 11.13 9.38
CA LYS A 117 -0.78 12.01 8.46
C LYS A 117 -0.23 13.42 8.35
N ARG A 118 0.46 13.90 9.40
CA ARG A 118 1.03 15.26 9.49
C ARG A 118 2.49 15.31 9.10
N GLN A 119 3.15 14.16 8.97
CA GLN A 119 4.58 14.07 8.62
C GLN A 119 4.77 14.14 7.10
N PRO A 120 5.94 14.64 6.64
CA PRO A 120 6.36 14.54 5.24
C PRO A 120 6.47 13.08 4.78
N ASP A 121 6.33 12.84 3.46
CA ASP A 121 6.31 11.49 2.90
C ASP A 121 7.63 10.74 3.07
N ASP A 122 8.75 11.43 2.98
CA ASP A 122 10.11 10.89 3.21
C ASP A 122 10.31 10.43 4.66
N GLU A 123 9.82 11.20 5.62
CA GLU A 123 9.88 10.83 7.03
C GLU A 123 9.00 9.61 7.34
N VAL A 124 7.76 9.58 6.82
CA VAL A 124 6.88 8.40 6.91
C VAL A 124 7.54 7.18 6.28
N MET A 125 8.12 7.35 5.09
CA MET A 125 8.85 6.29 4.39
C MET A 125 9.99 5.75 5.25
N ARG A 126 10.81 6.63 5.84
CA ARG A 126 11.95 6.28 6.68
C ARG A 126 11.50 5.44 7.90
N GLN A 127 10.45 5.88 8.59
CA GLN A 127 9.92 5.16 9.76
C GLN A 127 9.36 3.79 9.39
N LEU A 128 8.62 3.68 8.30
CA LEU A 128 8.03 2.42 7.86
C LEU A 128 9.07 1.40 7.41
N VAL A 129 10.07 1.82 6.64
CA VAL A 129 11.11 0.93 6.11
C VAL A 129 12.10 0.47 7.18
N ALA A 130 12.17 1.18 8.32
CA ALA A 130 12.95 0.73 9.48
C ALA A 130 12.36 -0.53 10.14
N VAL A 131 11.07 -0.82 9.94
CA VAL A 131 10.42 -2.03 10.45
C VAL A 131 10.79 -3.23 9.58
N LYS A 132 11.26 -4.30 10.22
CA LYS A 132 11.59 -5.55 9.52
C LYS A 132 10.40 -6.08 8.72
N GLY A 133 10.64 -6.43 7.47
CA GLY A 133 9.61 -6.95 6.57
C GLY A 133 8.75 -5.87 5.90
N ILE A 134 8.92 -4.59 6.21
CA ILE A 134 8.29 -3.50 5.49
C ILE A 134 9.31 -2.90 4.51
N GLY A 135 9.22 -3.31 3.25
CA GLY A 135 10.03 -2.74 2.18
C GLY A 135 9.42 -1.45 1.61
N ARG A 136 10.21 -0.77 0.75
CA ARG A 136 9.79 0.47 0.08
C ARG A 136 8.42 0.35 -0.58
N TRP A 137 8.18 -0.70 -1.36
CA TRP A 137 6.89 -0.93 -2.02
C TRP A 137 5.71 -0.99 -1.03
N THR A 138 5.86 -1.73 0.09
CA THR A 138 4.81 -1.81 1.13
C THR A 138 4.54 -0.44 1.75
N ALA A 139 5.58 0.34 2.01
CA ALA A 139 5.46 1.69 2.55
C ALA A 139 4.77 2.64 1.55
N GLU A 140 5.12 2.59 0.26
CA GLU A 140 4.45 3.35 -0.81
C GLU A 140 2.95 3.01 -0.90
N ILE A 141 2.59 1.73 -0.86
CA ILE A 141 1.18 1.28 -0.84
C ILE A 141 0.45 1.80 0.40
N PHE A 142 1.10 1.80 1.56
CA PHE A 142 0.53 2.36 2.79
C PHE A 142 0.29 3.88 2.66
N LEU A 143 1.25 4.64 2.16
CA LEU A 143 1.13 6.08 1.89
C LEU A 143 -0.06 6.38 0.97
N MET A 144 -0.19 5.63 -0.13
CA MET A 144 -1.27 5.81 -1.10
C MET A 144 -2.65 5.47 -0.52
N PHE A 145 -2.82 4.25 0.00
CA PHE A 145 -4.13 3.70 0.34
C PHE A 145 -4.56 3.98 1.78
N ARG A 146 -3.63 4.26 2.69
CA ARG A 146 -3.93 4.54 4.11
C ARG A 146 -3.83 5.99 4.48
N LEU A 147 -2.81 6.69 3.99
CA LEU A 147 -2.65 8.11 4.27
C LEU A 147 -3.30 9.00 3.21
N GLY A 148 -3.67 8.45 2.05
CA GLY A 148 -4.30 9.18 0.96
C GLY A 148 -3.35 10.13 0.24
N ARG A 149 -2.04 9.84 0.27
CA ARG A 149 -1.05 10.65 -0.44
C ARG A 149 -1.26 10.56 -1.95
N MET A 150 -1.31 11.69 -2.62
CA MET A 150 -1.71 11.75 -4.03
C MET A 150 -0.54 11.65 -5.01
N ASP A 151 0.69 11.83 -4.53
CA ASP A 151 1.88 11.89 -5.39
C ASP A 151 2.96 10.84 -5.08
N ILE A 152 2.55 9.69 -4.59
CA ILE A 152 3.41 8.51 -4.43
C ILE A 152 3.36 7.68 -5.70
N PHE A 153 4.53 7.17 -6.13
CA PHE A 153 4.64 6.39 -7.36
C PHE A 153 5.49 5.13 -7.16
N PRO A 154 4.87 3.95 -6.98
CA PRO A 154 5.57 2.69 -6.74
C PRO A 154 6.15 2.14 -8.06
N ALA A 155 7.19 2.79 -8.56
CA ALA A 155 7.78 2.47 -9.86
C ALA A 155 8.43 1.07 -9.92
N ASP A 156 8.71 0.46 -8.77
CA ASP A 156 9.22 -0.91 -8.68
C ASP A 156 8.10 -1.97 -8.68
N ASP A 157 6.81 -1.53 -8.78
CA ASP A 157 5.66 -2.44 -8.84
C ASP A 157 5.52 -3.12 -10.19
N LEU A 158 5.57 -4.45 -10.19
CA LEU A 158 5.48 -5.25 -11.41
C LEU A 158 4.14 -5.09 -12.12
N GLY A 159 3.05 -4.97 -11.35
CA GLY A 159 1.70 -4.73 -11.89
C GLY A 159 1.63 -3.39 -12.62
N LEU A 160 2.22 -2.34 -12.03
CA LEU A 160 2.29 -1.02 -12.65
C LEU A 160 3.14 -1.02 -13.92
N MET A 161 4.32 -1.68 -13.90
CA MET A 161 5.15 -1.86 -15.10
C MET A 161 4.37 -2.57 -16.22
N ASN A 162 3.63 -3.62 -15.89
CA ASN A 162 2.80 -4.36 -16.85
C ASN A 162 1.64 -3.50 -17.38
N ALA A 163 1.01 -2.72 -16.51
CA ALA A 163 -0.08 -1.82 -16.90
C ALA A 163 0.41 -0.75 -17.90
N VAL A 164 1.55 -0.13 -17.63
CA VAL A 164 2.16 0.85 -18.53
C VAL A 164 2.59 0.19 -19.85
N HIS A 165 3.26 -0.98 -19.79
CA HIS A 165 3.63 -1.72 -20.97
C HIS A 165 2.46 -1.92 -21.94
N ARG A 166 1.32 -2.39 -21.42
CA ARG A 166 0.10 -2.64 -22.20
C ARG A 166 -0.56 -1.34 -22.66
N ALA A 167 -0.80 -0.41 -21.75
CA ALA A 167 -1.53 0.82 -22.03
C ALA A 167 -0.83 1.74 -23.04
N TYR A 168 0.51 1.74 -23.02
CA TYR A 168 1.32 2.60 -23.88
C TYR A 168 1.81 1.87 -25.14
N GLY A 169 1.55 0.57 -25.29
CA GLY A 169 2.00 -0.21 -26.44
C GLY A 169 3.52 -0.24 -26.56
N LEU A 170 4.22 -0.35 -25.43
CA LEU A 170 5.67 -0.34 -25.44
C LEU A 170 6.21 -1.66 -26.01
N ARG A 171 7.31 -1.60 -26.76
CA ARG A 171 7.95 -2.81 -27.33
C ARG A 171 8.51 -3.75 -26.23
N LYS A 172 8.98 -3.17 -25.12
CA LYS A 172 9.48 -3.90 -23.95
C LYS A 172 8.85 -3.31 -22.68
N ARG A 173 8.67 -4.15 -21.66
CA ARG A 173 8.23 -3.68 -20.34
C ARG A 173 9.25 -2.69 -19.80
N PRO A 174 8.81 -1.51 -19.32
CA PRO A 174 9.70 -0.52 -18.74
C PRO A 174 10.31 -1.06 -17.44
N ASP A 175 11.54 -0.71 -17.18
CA ASP A 175 12.13 -0.85 -15.85
C ASP A 175 11.70 0.29 -14.92
N ALA A 176 12.08 0.20 -13.65
CA ALA A 176 11.69 1.20 -12.65
C ALA A 176 12.21 2.60 -12.98
N LYS A 177 13.41 2.73 -13.58
CA LYS A 177 13.97 4.03 -13.97
C LYS A 177 13.11 4.68 -15.05
N ARG A 178 12.84 3.92 -16.12
CA ARG A 178 12.01 4.40 -17.23
C ARG A 178 10.58 4.73 -16.76
N LEU A 179 10.05 3.92 -15.84
CA LEU A 179 8.72 4.15 -15.31
C LEU A 179 8.68 5.44 -14.46
N ARG A 180 9.71 5.75 -13.66
CA ARG A 180 9.82 7.03 -12.94
C ARG A 180 9.86 8.21 -13.91
N GLU A 181 10.67 8.15 -14.96
CA GLU A 181 10.74 9.19 -15.99
C GLU A 181 9.36 9.46 -16.62
N MET A 182 8.61 8.40 -16.95
CA MET A 182 7.25 8.55 -17.49
C MET A 182 6.29 9.14 -16.45
N GLY A 183 6.46 8.81 -15.18
CA GLY A 183 5.65 9.29 -14.08
C GLY A 183 5.80 10.78 -13.76
N GLU A 184 6.88 11.43 -14.19
CA GLU A 184 7.11 12.86 -13.97
C GLU A 184 5.93 13.71 -14.49
N ALA A 185 5.40 13.34 -15.65
CA ALA A 185 4.27 14.05 -16.27
C ALA A 185 2.97 13.95 -15.45
N TRP A 186 2.84 13.00 -14.54
CA TRP A 186 1.63 12.77 -13.75
C TRP A 186 1.65 13.46 -12.38
N SER A 187 2.79 14.04 -12.00
CA SER A 187 2.89 14.83 -10.77
C SER A 187 1.95 16.06 -10.84
N PRO A 188 1.29 16.45 -9.74
CA PRO A 188 1.37 15.91 -8.37
C PRO A 188 0.30 14.83 -8.07
N TYR A 189 -0.11 14.04 -9.07
CA TYR A 189 -1.19 13.04 -8.94
C TYR A 189 -0.76 11.63 -9.34
N ARG A 190 0.53 11.29 -9.13
CA ARG A 190 1.11 9.99 -9.50
C ARG A 190 0.40 8.78 -8.87
N SER A 191 -0.10 8.92 -7.64
CA SER A 191 -0.88 7.86 -6.99
C SER A 191 -2.21 7.59 -7.70
N VAL A 192 -2.86 8.64 -8.19
CA VAL A 192 -4.12 8.54 -8.95
C VAL A 192 -3.86 7.92 -10.32
N ALA A 193 -2.76 8.32 -10.99
CA ALA A 193 -2.33 7.70 -12.24
C ALA A 193 -2.05 6.22 -12.08
N ALA A 194 -1.27 5.82 -11.05
CA ALA A 194 -0.97 4.43 -10.75
C ALA A 194 -2.25 3.62 -10.51
N TRP A 195 -3.22 4.16 -9.77
CA TRP A 195 -4.50 3.49 -9.54
C TRP A 195 -5.25 3.22 -10.85
N TYR A 196 -5.36 4.18 -11.75
CA TYR A 196 -6.00 3.99 -13.05
C TYR A 196 -5.27 2.95 -13.90
N LEU A 197 -3.95 2.97 -13.89
CA LEU A 197 -3.13 2.00 -14.60
C LEU A 197 -3.36 0.58 -14.07
N TRP A 198 -3.38 0.36 -12.76
CA TRP A 198 -3.74 -0.96 -12.20
C TRP A 198 -5.15 -1.39 -12.59
N GLN A 199 -6.13 -0.50 -12.52
CA GLN A 199 -7.50 -0.82 -12.93
C GLN A 199 -7.61 -1.21 -14.41
N SER A 200 -6.71 -0.72 -15.25
CA SER A 200 -6.69 -1.06 -16.69
C SER A 200 -6.29 -2.50 -16.97
N LEU A 201 -5.69 -3.21 -16.01
CA LEU A 201 -5.34 -4.62 -16.14
C LEU A 201 -6.53 -5.58 -15.94
N SER A 202 -7.53 -5.17 -15.17
CA SER A 202 -8.66 -6.01 -14.75
C SER A 202 -9.90 -5.84 -15.63
N ARG A 203 -9.81 -4.98 -16.66
CA ARG A 203 -10.95 -4.61 -17.53
C ARG A 203 -10.49 -4.64 -19.02
#